data_1a836616acb869872a0dbcd9655bdaf4
#
_entry.id   1a836616acb869872a0dbcd9655bdaf4
#
_cell.length_a   1.000
_cell.length_b   1.000
_cell.length_c   1.000
_cell.angle_alpha   90.00
_cell.angle_beta   90.00
_cell.angle_gamma   90.00
#
_symmetry.space_group_name_H-M   'P 1'
#
loop_
_entity.id
_entity.type
_entity.pdbx_description
1 polymer ?
#
loop_
_entity_poly.entity_id
_entity_poly.type
_entity_poly.pdbx_seq_one_letter_code
_entity_poly.pdbx_strand_id
1 'polypeptide(L)'
;MKYSNVLVIALLLALSTTVMADSSSGCGLGWQVFPKNSLASSTLRNTTHVILPNTFSMTFGTSGCARHDIVQNEKKGIHFAESNFHQLMIDMAKGEGEYLQGFAKVTGYSGDIKIYGEYIKSNYNHIFPKPETSPAQMYENYKNLMTIRS
;
A
#
# COMPACT_ATOMS: atom_id res chain seq x y z
N MET A 1 43.29 -3.48 -28.10
CA MET A 1 41.81 -3.51 -28.11
C MET A 1 41.20 -4.59 -27.22
N LYS A 2 41.89 -5.60 -26.74
CA LYS A 2 41.30 -6.66 -25.84
C LYS A 2 41.10 -6.22 -24.38
N TYR A 3 41.89 -5.28 -23.87
CA TYR A 3 41.85 -4.85 -22.46
C TYR A 3 40.76 -3.80 -22.19
N SER A 4 40.28 -3.09 -23.21
CA SER A 4 39.23 -2.07 -23.08
C SER A 4 37.89 -2.72 -22.69
N ASN A 5 37.55 -3.88 -23.23
CA ASN A 5 36.31 -4.56 -22.92
C ASN A 5 36.30 -5.17 -21.52
N VAL A 6 37.45 -5.62 -21.02
CA VAL A 6 37.58 -6.17 -19.66
C VAL A 6 37.42 -5.06 -18.62
N LEU A 7 37.95 -3.88 -18.90
CA LEU A 7 37.83 -2.71 -18.01
C LEU A 7 36.39 -2.20 -17.93
N VAL A 8 35.67 -2.20 -19.04
CA VAL A 8 34.24 -1.81 -19.07
C VAL A 8 33.38 -2.82 -18.30
N ILE A 9 33.65 -4.12 -18.43
CA ILE A 9 32.91 -5.17 -17.68
C ILE A 9 33.20 -5.10 -16.18
N ALA A 10 34.47 -4.81 -15.79
CA ALA A 10 34.83 -4.63 -14.39
C ALA A 10 34.17 -3.37 -13.78
N LEU A 11 34.03 -2.30 -14.55
CA LEU A 11 33.37 -1.06 -14.10
C LEU A 11 31.86 -1.25 -13.95
N LEU A 12 31.23 -2.04 -14.81
CA LEU A 12 29.79 -2.38 -14.71
C LEU A 12 29.48 -3.28 -13.51
N LEU A 13 30.40 -4.13 -13.10
CA LEU A 13 30.27 -4.98 -11.91
C LEU A 13 30.47 -4.21 -10.59
N ALA A 14 31.22 -3.10 -10.62
CA ALA A 14 31.46 -2.26 -9.45
C ALA A 14 30.28 -1.30 -9.12
N LEU A 15 29.34 -1.12 -10.05
CA LEU A 15 28.13 -0.31 -9.87
C LEU A 15 26.94 -1.08 -9.31
N SER A 16 27.11 -2.32 -8.85
CA SER A 16 26.09 -3.04 -8.09
C SER A 16 25.89 -2.36 -6.73
N THR A 17 25.08 -1.30 -6.72
CA THR A 17 24.53 -0.76 -5.49
C THR A 17 23.84 -1.88 -4.73
N THR A 18 24.18 -2.08 -3.47
CA THR A 18 23.45 -2.97 -2.57
C THR A 18 22.03 -2.42 -2.43
N VAL A 19 21.11 -2.89 -3.27
CA VAL A 19 19.69 -2.68 -3.07
C VAL A 19 19.34 -3.39 -1.77
N MET A 20 19.08 -2.64 -0.72
CA MET A 20 18.50 -3.18 0.50
C MET A 20 17.12 -3.76 0.10
N ALA A 21 17.07 -5.06 -0.09
CA ALA A 21 15.84 -5.75 -0.39
C ALA A 21 14.90 -5.61 0.82
N ASP A 22 13.79 -4.94 0.61
CA ASP A 22 12.68 -4.87 1.56
C ASP A 22 12.26 -6.30 1.96
N SER A 23 11.80 -6.49 3.20
CA SER A 23 11.37 -7.80 3.74
C SER A 23 10.29 -8.47 2.88
N SER A 24 9.61 -7.72 2.03
CA SER A 24 8.65 -8.21 1.06
C SER A 24 9.27 -9.01 -0.09
N SER A 25 10.55 -8.80 -0.41
CA SER A 25 11.25 -9.53 -1.48
C SER A 25 11.68 -10.94 -1.06
N GLY A 26 11.59 -11.27 0.22
CA GLY A 26 11.93 -12.57 0.80
C GLY A 26 10.75 -13.52 0.99
N CYS A 27 9.58 -13.22 0.44
CA CYS A 27 8.39 -14.06 0.58
C CYS A 27 7.92 -14.64 -0.76
N GLY A 28 6.97 -15.57 -0.71
CA GLY A 28 6.42 -16.24 -1.89
C GLY A 28 6.90 -17.66 -2.07
N LEU A 29 6.34 -18.37 -3.05
CA LEU A 29 6.64 -19.79 -3.30
C LEU A 29 8.12 -20.03 -3.57
N GLY A 30 8.79 -19.13 -4.27
CA GLY A 30 10.23 -19.26 -4.55
C GLY A 30 11.09 -19.26 -3.29
N TRP A 31 10.71 -18.53 -2.27
CA TRP A 31 11.39 -18.50 -0.97
C TRP A 31 11.15 -19.77 -0.14
N GLN A 32 9.95 -20.34 -0.20
CA GLN A 32 9.64 -21.59 0.50
C GLN A 32 10.42 -22.78 -0.04
N VAL A 33 10.66 -22.79 -1.36
CA VAL A 33 11.40 -23.90 -2.02
C VAL A 33 12.91 -23.70 -1.91
N PHE A 34 13.39 -22.46 -1.94
CA PHE A 34 14.83 -22.12 -1.91
C PHE A 34 15.16 -21.10 -0.81
N PRO A 35 15.14 -21.50 0.47
CA PRO A 35 15.33 -20.58 1.60
C PRO A 35 16.77 -20.10 1.80
N LYS A 36 17.77 -20.72 1.17
CA LYS A 36 19.18 -20.35 1.31
C LYS A 36 19.56 -19.23 0.35
N ASN A 37 20.31 -18.24 0.86
CA ASN A 37 20.85 -17.14 0.06
C ASN A 37 22.08 -17.62 -0.71
N SER A 38 21.90 -18.03 -1.96
CA SER A 38 22.97 -18.37 -2.91
C SER A 38 22.62 -17.82 -4.29
N LEU A 39 23.62 -17.63 -5.15
CA LEU A 39 23.41 -17.17 -6.53
C LEU A 39 22.47 -18.10 -7.31
N ALA A 40 22.63 -19.41 -7.14
CA ALA A 40 21.74 -20.41 -7.75
C ALA A 40 20.31 -20.32 -7.24
N SER A 41 20.10 -20.09 -5.95
CA SER A 41 18.76 -19.90 -5.36
C SER A 41 18.10 -18.61 -5.84
N SER A 42 18.88 -17.56 -6.05
CA SER A 42 18.37 -16.26 -6.52
C SER A 42 17.89 -16.34 -7.96
N THR A 43 18.61 -17.05 -8.83
CA THR A 43 18.20 -17.25 -10.23
C THR A 43 16.97 -18.17 -10.33
N LEU A 44 16.88 -19.22 -9.53
CA LEU A 44 15.72 -20.12 -9.49
C LEU A 44 14.49 -19.42 -8.91
N ARG A 45 14.66 -18.56 -7.88
CA ARG A 45 13.57 -17.72 -7.37
C ARG A 45 13.04 -16.75 -8.43
N ASN A 46 13.91 -16.13 -9.23
CA ASN A 46 13.50 -15.25 -10.31
C ASN A 46 12.68 -15.98 -11.38
N THR A 47 13.01 -17.21 -11.74
CA THR A 47 12.22 -17.98 -12.71
C THR A 47 10.85 -18.39 -12.17
N THR A 48 10.74 -18.70 -10.89
CA THR A 48 9.43 -19.00 -10.26
C THR A 48 8.52 -17.75 -10.17
N HIS A 49 9.10 -16.55 -10.11
CA HIS A 49 8.35 -15.29 -10.12
C HIS A 49 7.70 -14.99 -11.48
N VAL A 50 8.23 -15.52 -12.57
CA VAL A 50 7.64 -15.37 -13.91
C VAL A 50 6.37 -16.23 -14.06
N ILE A 51 6.34 -17.38 -13.40
CA ILE A 51 5.22 -18.33 -13.48
C ILE A 51 4.11 -17.97 -12.49
N LEU A 52 4.48 -17.55 -11.27
CA LEU A 52 3.55 -17.13 -10.21
C LEU A 52 4.04 -15.81 -9.62
N PRO A 53 3.52 -14.68 -10.10
CA PRO A 53 3.98 -13.36 -9.67
C PRO A 53 3.77 -13.19 -8.16
N ASN A 54 4.80 -12.70 -7.48
CA ASN A 54 4.77 -12.39 -6.04
C ASN A 54 3.60 -11.47 -5.66
N THR A 55 3.18 -10.62 -6.58
CA THR A 55 2.00 -9.77 -6.40
C THR A 55 0.75 -10.54 -6.02
N PHE A 56 0.56 -11.75 -6.56
CA PHE A 56 -0.55 -12.61 -6.18
C PHE A 56 -0.43 -13.07 -4.71
N SER A 57 0.74 -13.56 -4.32
CA SER A 57 1.00 -14.02 -2.94
C SER A 57 0.89 -12.88 -1.92
N MET A 58 1.34 -11.68 -2.26
CA MET A 58 1.23 -10.48 -1.41
C MET A 58 -0.23 -9.99 -1.30
N THR A 59 -1.01 -10.10 -2.38
CA THR A 59 -2.43 -9.70 -2.37
C THR A 59 -3.26 -10.61 -1.48
N PHE A 60 -2.99 -11.90 -1.49
CA PHE A 60 -3.76 -12.89 -0.72
C PHE A 60 -3.13 -13.24 0.63
N GLY A 61 -1.91 -12.76 0.91
CA GLY A 61 -1.17 -13.08 2.14
C GLY A 61 -0.84 -14.57 2.25
N THR A 62 -0.53 -15.21 1.11
CA THR A 62 -0.15 -16.62 1.02
C THR A 62 1.36 -16.77 0.97
N SER A 63 1.86 -18.00 1.16
CA SER A 63 3.28 -18.34 0.98
C SER A 63 4.26 -17.51 1.84
N GLY A 64 3.84 -17.13 3.07
CA GLY A 64 4.66 -16.37 4.00
C GLY A 64 4.82 -14.89 3.68
N CYS A 65 4.10 -14.38 2.67
CA CYS A 65 4.04 -12.95 2.40
C CYS A 65 3.09 -12.28 3.39
N ALA A 66 3.58 -11.29 4.13
CA ALA A 66 2.70 -10.40 4.88
C ALA A 66 1.81 -9.63 3.91
N ARG A 67 0.52 -9.53 4.22
CA ARG A 67 -0.37 -8.63 3.47
C ARG A 67 0.11 -7.21 3.71
N HIS A 68 0.26 -6.44 2.64
CA HIS A 68 0.49 -5.01 2.81
C HIS A 68 -0.77 -4.37 3.42
N ASP A 69 -0.73 -4.05 4.69
CA ASP A 69 -1.86 -3.46 5.43
C ASP A 69 -2.36 -2.17 4.77
N ILE A 70 -1.47 -1.39 4.19
CA ILE A 70 -1.81 -0.17 3.45
C ILE A 70 -2.77 -0.48 2.28
N VAL A 71 -2.42 -1.44 1.41
CA VAL A 71 -3.26 -1.83 0.26
C VAL A 71 -4.58 -2.45 0.70
N GLN A 72 -4.57 -3.20 1.80
CA GLN A 72 -5.78 -3.78 2.38
C GLN A 72 -6.70 -2.71 2.95
N ASN A 73 -6.14 -1.74 3.66
CA ASN A 73 -6.91 -0.64 4.24
C ASN A 73 -7.46 0.28 3.16
N GLU A 74 -6.72 0.54 2.09
CA GLU A 74 -7.24 1.28 0.93
C GLU A 74 -8.44 0.59 0.29
N LYS A 75 -8.35 -0.71 0.00
CA LYS A 75 -9.47 -1.47 -0.57
C LYS A 75 -10.69 -1.49 0.35
N LYS A 76 -10.47 -1.68 1.65
CA LYS A 76 -11.54 -1.65 2.65
C LYS A 76 -12.14 -0.25 2.77
N GLY A 77 -11.31 0.79 2.78
CA GLY A 77 -11.73 2.18 2.88
C GLY A 77 -12.60 2.62 1.72
N ILE A 78 -12.19 2.34 0.48
CA ILE A 78 -12.99 2.68 -0.70
C ILE A 78 -14.30 1.89 -0.75
N HIS A 79 -14.27 0.59 -0.46
CA HIS A 79 -15.47 -0.24 -0.43
C HIS A 79 -16.45 0.21 0.66
N PHE A 80 -15.94 0.58 1.84
CA PHE A 80 -16.76 1.13 2.92
C PHE A 80 -17.41 2.45 2.49
N ALA A 81 -16.64 3.33 1.86
CA ALA A 81 -17.11 4.60 1.34
C ALA A 81 -18.20 4.43 0.28
N GLU A 82 -18.02 3.52 -0.68
CA GLU A 82 -19.01 3.21 -1.71
C GLU A 82 -20.31 2.65 -1.11
N SER A 83 -20.18 1.73 -0.15
CA SER A 83 -21.34 1.06 0.45
C SER A 83 -22.15 1.95 1.40
N ASN A 84 -21.52 2.95 2.01
CA ASN A 84 -22.11 3.78 3.07
C ASN A 84 -22.06 5.28 2.78
N PHE A 85 -21.89 5.66 1.51
CA PHE A 85 -21.55 7.03 1.11
C PHE A 85 -22.41 8.12 1.73
N HIS A 86 -23.73 7.96 1.66
CA HIS A 86 -24.66 8.97 2.13
C HIS A 86 -24.59 9.20 3.65
N GLN A 87 -24.54 8.12 4.42
CA GLN A 87 -24.43 8.19 5.89
C GLN A 87 -23.06 8.71 6.32
N LEU A 88 -22.01 8.25 5.63
CA LEU A 88 -20.65 8.70 5.88
C LEU A 88 -20.48 10.20 5.59
N MET A 89 -21.08 10.71 4.54
CA MET A 89 -21.09 12.15 4.22
C MET A 89 -21.74 12.98 5.34
N ILE A 90 -22.86 12.51 5.88
CA ILE A 90 -23.56 13.17 6.99
C ILE A 90 -22.71 13.17 8.25
N ASP A 91 -22.11 12.03 8.60
CA ASP A 91 -21.28 11.88 9.79
C ASP A 91 -19.99 12.71 9.68
N MET A 92 -19.38 12.78 8.51
CA MET A 92 -18.22 13.64 8.24
C MET A 92 -18.55 15.13 8.39
N ALA A 93 -19.74 15.55 7.94
CA ALA A 93 -20.21 16.93 8.10
C ALA A 93 -20.48 17.30 9.57
N LYS A 94 -20.94 16.34 10.38
CA LYS A 94 -21.14 16.50 11.82
C LYS A 94 -19.84 16.43 12.61
N GLY A 95 -18.86 15.65 12.12
CA GLY A 95 -17.63 15.29 12.83
C GLY A 95 -17.82 14.18 13.85
N GLU A 96 -18.94 13.47 13.81
CA GLU A 96 -19.26 12.35 14.70
C GLU A 96 -20.27 11.40 14.04
N GLY A 97 -20.32 10.16 14.50
CA GLY A 97 -21.25 9.14 14.04
C GLY A 97 -20.61 7.78 13.86
N GLU A 98 -21.45 6.75 13.76
CA GLU A 98 -20.98 5.36 13.65
C GLU A 98 -20.25 5.08 12.33
N TYR A 99 -20.72 5.67 11.23
CA TYR A 99 -20.08 5.49 9.92
C TYR A 99 -18.72 6.19 9.86
N LEU A 100 -18.56 7.35 10.49
CA LEU A 100 -17.27 8.01 10.59
C LEU A 100 -16.28 7.20 11.44
N GLN A 101 -16.74 6.63 12.56
CA GLN A 101 -15.93 5.75 13.40
C GLN A 101 -15.55 4.45 12.68
N GLY A 102 -16.50 3.84 11.96
CA GLY A 102 -16.25 2.67 11.12
C GLY A 102 -15.23 2.95 10.03
N PHE A 103 -15.36 4.10 9.37
CA PHE A 103 -14.44 4.56 8.33
C PHE A 103 -13.01 4.77 8.88
N ALA A 104 -12.88 5.42 10.05
CA ALA A 104 -11.60 5.57 10.74
C ALA A 104 -10.90 4.22 10.97
N LYS A 105 -11.65 3.22 11.46
CA LYS A 105 -11.12 1.86 11.71
C LYS A 105 -10.67 1.17 10.42
N VAL A 106 -11.48 1.20 9.35
CA VAL A 106 -11.15 0.50 8.11
C VAL A 106 -10.01 1.18 7.34
N THR A 107 -9.81 2.48 7.55
CA THR A 107 -8.67 3.23 6.98
C THR A 107 -7.42 3.17 7.85
N GLY A 108 -7.46 2.48 9.00
CA GLY A 108 -6.30 2.25 9.85
C GLY A 108 -5.99 3.41 10.82
N TYR A 109 -6.92 4.32 11.05
CA TYR A 109 -6.74 5.37 12.04
C TYR A 109 -6.77 4.79 13.48
N SER A 110 -5.76 5.08 14.28
CA SER A 110 -5.60 4.58 15.66
C SER A 110 -5.57 5.68 16.73
N GLY A 111 -5.78 6.93 16.35
CA GLY A 111 -5.79 8.07 17.27
C GLY A 111 -7.14 8.31 17.95
N ASP A 112 -7.25 9.44 18.65
CA ASP A 112 -8.50 9.86 19.30
C ASP A 112 -9.58 10.18 18.26
N ILE A 113 -10.73 9.52 18.40
CA ILE A 113 -11.84 9.61 17.44
C ILE A 113 -12.51 11.00 17.44
N LYS A 114 -12.50 11.72 18.56
CA LYS A 114 -13.05 13.09 18.63
C LYS A 114 -12.18 14.05 17.86
N ILE A 115 -10.86 14.00 18.08
CA ILE A 115 -9.88 14.82 17.34
C ILE A 115 -9.96 14.52 15.85
N TYR A 116 -10.12 13.24 15.48
CA TYR A 116 -10.32 12.82 14.10
C TYR A 116 -11.60 13.43 13.51
N GLY A 117 -12.72 13.35 14.21
CA GLY A 117 -14.00 13.87 13.76
C GLY A 117 -13.97 15.39 13.56
N GLU A 118 -13.41 16.14 14.50
CA GLU A 118 -13.23 17.60 14.37
C GLU A 118 -12.35 17.96 13.18
N TYR A 119 -11.28 17.21 12.95
CA TYR A 119 -10.40 17.41 11.81
C TYR A 119 -11.10 17.14 10.47
N ILE A 120 -11.85 16.04 10.36
CA ILE A 120 -12.63 15.71 9.16
C ILE A 120 -13.69 16.79 8.90
N LYS A 121 -14.44 17.19 9.92
CA LYS A 121 -15.43 18.26 9.84
C LYS A 121 -14.83 19.59 9.35
N SER A 122 -13.70 19.98 9.92
CA SER A 122 -13.01 21.23 9.55
C SER A 122 -12.53 21.23 8.09
N ASN A 123 -12.28 20.05 7.54
CA ASN A 123 -11.82 19.86 6.17
C ASN A 123 -12.90 19.29 5.22
N TYR A 124 -14.17 19.35 5.64
CA TYR A 124 -15.27 18.78 4.88
C TYR A 124 -15.32 19.27 3.43
N ASN A 125 -15.17 20.56 3.19
CA ASN A 125 -15.16 21.13 1.84
C ASN A 125 -13.95 20.69 0.99
N HIS A 126 -12.87 20.23 1.61
CA HIS A 126 -11.74 19.65 0.91
C HIS A 126 -12.04 18.23 0.46
N ILE A 127 -12.74 17.48 1.30
CA ILE A 127 -13.17 16.11 1.01
C ILE A 127 -14.31 16.11 0.00
N PHE A 128 -15.24 17.04 0.13
CA PHE A 128 -16.42 17.23 -0.73
C PHE A 128 -16.42 18.60 -1.40
N PRO A 129 -15.53 18.84 -2.39
CA PRO A 129 -15.42 20.15 -3.04
C PRO A 129 -16.63 20.50 -3.92
N LYS A 130 -17.46 19.52 -4.29
CA LYS A 130 -18.64 19.66 -5.15
C LYS A 130 -19.78 18.80 -4.63
N PRO A 131 -21.05 19.21 -4.85
CA PRO A 131 -22.21 18.39 -4.50
C PRO A 131 -22.21 17.00 -5.18
N GLU A 132 -21.64 16.92 -6.38
CA GLU A 132 -21.58 15.68 -7.18
C GLU A 132 -20.30 14.86 -6.91
N THR A 133 -19.60 15.13 -5.79
CA THR A 133 -18.39 14.34 -5.44
C THR A 133 -18.77 12.86 -5.31
N SER A 134 -18.13 12.01 -6.11
CA SER A 134 -18.34 10.56 -6.05
C SER A 134 -17.63 9.93 -4.85
N PRO A 135 -18.04 8.71 -4.41
CA PRO A 135 -17.35 7.98 -3.32
C PRO A 135 -15.85 7.82 -3.56
N ALA A 136 -15.46 7.52 -4.79
CA ALA A 136 -14.06 7.36 -5.18
C ALA A 136 -13.28 8.68 -5.08
N GLN A 137 -13.86 9.78 -5.55
CA GLN A 137 -13.26 11.12 -5.44
C GLN A 137 -13.14 11.56 -3.98
N MET A 138 -14.19 11.34 -3.18
CA MET A 138 -14.17 11.58 -1.74
C MET A 138 -13.03 10.84 -1.06
N TYR A 139 -12.86 9.56 -1.38
CA TYR A 139 -11.81 8.74 -0.79
C TYR A 139 -10.41 9.23 -1.18
N GLU A 140 -10.18 9.61 -2.43
CA GLU A 140 -8.91 10.19 -2.88
C GLU A 140 -8.62 11.55 -2.20
N ASN A 141 -9.60 12.42 -2.09
CA ASN A 141 -9.48 13.71 -1.38
C ASN A 141 -9.14 13.49 0.10
N TYR A 142 -9.80 12.52 0.73
CA TYR A 142 -9.50 12.10 2.11
C TYR A 142 -8.06 11.59 2.25
N LYS A 143 -7.59 10.72 1.37
CA LYS A 143 -6.20 10.23 1.39
C LYS A 143 -5.20 11.36 1.30
N ASN A 144 -5.39 12.26 0.33
CA ASN A 144 -4.52 13.41 0.15
C ASN A 144 -4.46 14.28 1.42
N LEU A 145 -5.62 14.52 2.05
CA LEU A 145 -5.71 15.25 3.30
C LEU A 145 -4.94 14.57 4.44
N MET A 146 -5.04 13.24 4.57
CA MET A 146 -4.37 12.48 5.62
C MET A 146 -2.86 12.38 5.39
N THR A 147 -2.40 12.33 4.13
CA THR A 147 -0.97 12.30 3.78
C THR A 147 -0.26 13.61 4.14
N ILE A 148 -0.93 14.76 4.04
CA ILE A 148 -0.36 16.06 4.41
C ILE A 148 -0.16 16.17 5.93
N ARG A 149 -0.91 15.42 6.72
CA ARG A 149 -0.86 15.42 8.19
C ARG A 149 0.24 14.53 8.77
N SER A 150 0.70 13.50 8.06
CA SER A 150 1.70 12.54 8.53
C SER A 150 3.13 13.06 8.33
#